data_c596f0d4c0eaaf3d74e48c4a377193ac
#
_entry.id   c596f0d4c0eaaf3d74e48c4a377193ac
#
_cell.length_a   1.000
_cell.length_b   1.000
_cell.length_c   1.000
_cell.angle_alpha   90.00
_cell.angle_beta   90.00
_cell.angle_gamma   90.00
#
_symmetry.space_group_name_H-M   'P 1'
#
loop_
_entity.id
_entity.type
_entity.pdbx_description
1 polymer ?
#
loop_
_entity_poly.entity_id
_entity_poly.type
_entity_poly.pdbx_seq_one_letter_code
_entity_poly.pdbx_strand_id
1 'polypeptide(L)'
;MTARRVVALGGGDPSGVPALGLEELVRAGVADIRTTSDLADWLAERGVRHDASAELIAADDLTAWRLVRDDAALESLPVGEALATRATAMALGGLWEITVRLRSECPWDREQTPATIVQHTIEEAYELADVALSGPPGPKLVDELGDLLFQSFILSLMTREVGAGDLSDVAQGISDKLIRRHPHVFGETTVETSADVLERWEGIKREQEGREGIFHDIPDSLTTMLVALKTQKRAAAIGFDWVEWTGAEEAVRAELAELVEALAEHPVAGPEPDPAVRAEAGDILFAAINLLRLVKVDPETALRGATKRFRLRVEEAERIAAEKGFEFAALPVDDQERYYRAAKTRLARQAPDEGTA
;
A
#
# COMPACT_ATOMS: atom_id res chain seq x y z
N MET A 1 -26.73 -18.22 -40.73
CA MET A 1 -26.54 -16.77 -40.58
C MET A 1 -25.25 -16.61 -39.84
N THR A 2 -24.22 -16.07 -40.50
CA THR A 2 -22.90 -15.84 -39.91
C THR A 2 -23.07 -14.73 -38.88
N ALA A 3 -22.75 -14.99 -37.62
CA ALA A 3 -22.74 -13.99 -36.55
C ALA A 3 -21.76 -12.88 -36.94
N ARG A 4 -22.23 -11.65 -37.03
CA ARG A 4 -21.41 -10.47 -37.29
C ARG A 4 -20.82 -10.00 -35.99
N ARG A 5 -19.53 -9.76 -35.97
CA ARG A 5 -18.78 -9.32 -34.78
C ARG A 5 -18.65 -7.80 -34.79
N VAL A 6 -19.03 -7.16 -33.69
CA VAL A 6 -18.83 -5.74 -33.50
C VAL A 6 -18.17 -5.49 -32.15
N VAL A 7 -17.11 -4.70 -32.14
CA VAL A 7 -16.39 -4.30 -30.93
C VAL A 7 -16.89 -2.94 -30.51
N ALA A 8 -17.61 -2.86 -29.40
CA ALA A 8 -17.93 -1.59 -28.78
C ALA A 8 -16.75 -1.13 -27.92
N LEU A 9 -16.13 -0.04 -28.33
CA LEU A 9 -15.12 0.63 -27.54
C LEU A 9 -15.81 1.82 -26.89
N GLY A 10 -15.86 1.84 -25.56
CA GLY A 10 -16.51 2.92 -24.79
C GLY A 10 -15.94 4.27 -25.16
N GLY A 11 -16.80 5.30 -25.13
CA GLY A 11 -16.46 6.67 -25.49
C GLY A 11 -15.23 7.19 -24.75
N GLY A 12 -14.15 7.39 -25.46
CA GLY A 12 -12.87 7.83 -24.97
C GLY A 12 -11.83 7.76 -26.07
N ASP A 13 -10.63 8.01 -25.74
CA ASP A 13 -9.49 8.07 -26.64
C ASP A 13 -9.35 6.82 -27.54
N PRO A 14 -9.38 6.96 -28.88
CA PRO A 14 -9.19 5.87 -29.82
C PRO A 14 -7.82 5.17 -29.70
N SER A 15 -6.82 5.82 -29.10
CA SER A 15 -5.49 5.24 -28.89
C SER A 15 -5.49 4.04 -27.96
N GLY A 16 -6.56 3.84 -27.17
CA GLY A 16 -6.77 2.71 -26.27
C GLY A 16 -7.24 1.41 -26.94
N VAL A 17 -7.41 1.37 -28.28
CA VAL A 17 -7.74 0.15 -29.01
C VAL A 17 -6.52 -0.77 -29.05
N PRO A 18 -6.53 -1.97 -28.44
CA PRO A 18 -5.35 -2.85 -28.50
C PRO A 18 -5.07 -3.29 -29.93
N ALA A 19 -3.79 -3.33 -30.28
CA ALA A 19 -3.34 -3.80 -31.58
C ALA A 19 -3.90 -5.19 -31.94
N LEU A 20 -4.00 -6.10 -30.96
CA LEU A 20 -4.61 -7.44 -31.12
C LEU A 20 -6.08 -7.38 -31.52
N GLY A 21 -6.89 -6.49 -30.93
CA GLY A 21 -8.30 -6.32 -31.31
C GLY A 21 -8.44 -5.75 -32.72
N LEU A 22 -7.56 -4.84 -33.12
CA LEU A 22 -7.54 -4.25 -34.46
C LEU A 22 -7.12 -5.29 -35.51
N GLU A 23 -6.08 -6.10 -35.25
CA GLU A 23 -5.65 -7.18 -36.14
C GLU A 23 -6.70 -8.26 -36.32
N GLU A 24 -7.43 -8.64 -35.27
CA GLU A 24 -8.54 -9.60 -35.38
C GLU A 24 -9.71 -9.03 -36.19
N LEU A 25 -10.05 -7.75 -36.02
CA LEU A 25 -11.08 -7.06 -36.79
C LEU A 25 -10.69 -6.99 -38.28
N VAL A 26 -9.45 -6.64 -38.58
CA VAL A 26 -8.93 -6.59 -39.95
C VAL A 26 -8.88 -8.01 -40.56
N ARG A 27 -8.43 -9.00 -39.80
CA ARG A 27 -8.32 -10.41 -40.24
C ARG A 27 -9.69 -11.07 -40.44
N ALA A 28 -10.72 -10.66 -39.67
CA ALA A 28 -12.08 -11.17 -39.78
C ALA A 28 -12.87 -10.54 -40.95
N GLY A 29 -12.31 -9.56 -41.66
CA GLY A 29 -12.99 -8.87 -42.76
C GLY A 29 -14.27 -8.16 -42.31
N VAL A 30 -14.30 -7.65 -41.10
CA VAL A 30 -15.51 -7.10 -40.49
C VAL A 30 -15.89 -5.81 -41.18
N ALA A 31 -17.00 -5.84 -41.86
CA ALA A 31 -17.56 -4.68 -42.58
C ALA A 31 -18.39 -3.76 -41.67
N ASP A 32 -18.75 -4.19 -40.46
CA ASP A 32 -19.86 -3.59 -39.74
C ASP A 32 -19.49 -3.32 -38.27
N ILE A 33 -19.02 -2.12 -37.97
CA ILE A 33 -18.71 -1.65 -36.62
C ILE A 33 -19.60 -0.45 -36.27
N ARG A 34 -20.38 -0.55 -35.20
CA ARG A 34 -21.07 0.59 -34.60
C ARG A 34 -20.18 1.23 -33.55
N THR A 35 -19.96 2.53 -33.68
CA THR A 35 -19.07 3.28 -32.81
C THR A 35 -19.71 4.62 -32.46
N THR A 36 -19.19 5.27 -31.39
CA THR A 36 -19.38 6.70 -31.26
C THR A 36 -18.73 7.43 -32.44
N SER A 37 -19.21 8.63 -32.81
CA SER A 37 -18.76 9.38 -33.99
C SER A 37 -17.23 9.48 -34.10
N ASP A 38 -16.54 9.76 -32.99
CA ASP A 38 -15.10 9.97 -32.97
C ASP A 38 -14.30 8.70 -33.25
N LEU A 39 -14.81 7.54 -32.83
CA LEU A 39 -14.20 6.26 -33.11
C LEU A 39 -14.47 5.78 -34.54
N ALA A 40 -15.63 6.16 -35.11
CA ALA A 40 -15.95 5.90 -36.50
C ALA A 40 -14.94 6.58 -37.43
N ASP A 41 -14.65 7.86 -37.20
CA ASP A 41 -13.67 8.64 -37.97
C ASP A 41 -12.25 8.04 -37.84
N TRP A 42 -11.84 7.68 -36.63
CA TRP A 42 -10.54 7.02 -36.37
C TRP A 42 -10.40 5.65 -37.06
N LEU A 43 -11.47 4.85 -37.10
CA LEU A 43 -11.48 3.56 -37.82
C LEU A 43 -11.47 3.76 -39.34
N ALA A 44 -12.20 4.76 -39.83
CA ALA A 44 -12.23 5.10 -41.26
C ALA A 44 -10.85 5.53 -41.78
N GLU A 45 -10.11 6.33 -41.00
CA GLU A 45 -8.74 6.74 -41.32
C GLU A 45 -7.78 5.55 -41.48
N ARG A 46 -8.07 4.42 -40.80
CA ARG A 46 -7.28 3.18 -40.86
C ARG A 46 -7.87 2.14 -41.81
N GLY A 47 -8.82 2.54 -42.64
CA GLY A 47 -9.40 1.69 -43.67
C GLY A 47 -10.38 0.63 -43.15
N VAL A 48 -10.82 0.74 -41.89
CA VAL A 48 -11.82 -0.16 -41.29
C VAL A 48 -13.21 0.36 -41.65
N ARG A 49 -13.99 -0.44 -42.40
CA ARG A 49 -15.37 -0.08 -42.78
C ARG A 49 -16.34 -0.29 -41.62
N HIS A 50 -17.25 0.64 -41.44
CA HIS A 50 -18.32 0.56 -40.44
C HIS A 50 -19.71 0.74 -41.08
N ASP A 51 -20.70 0.06 -40.54
CA ASP A 51 -22.11 0.15 -40.97
C ASP A 51 -23.01 0.32 -39.73
N ALA A 52 -24.03 1.17 -39.88
CA ALA A 52 -24.99 1.47 -38.82
C ALA A 52 -25.92 0.29 -38.43
N SER A 53 -25.89 -0.84 -39.15
CA SER A 53 -26.74 -2.00 -38.92
C SER A 53 -26.08 -3.21 -38.27
N ALA A 54 -24.85 -3.06 -37.78
CA ALA A 54 -24.04 -4.15 -37.26
C ALA A 54 -24.45 -4.60 -35.84
N GLU A 55 -24.29 -5.91 -35.57
CA GLU A 55 -24.45 -6.50 -34.24
C GLU A 55 -23.24 -6.17 -33.36
N LEU A 56 -23.47 -5.68 -32.14
CA LEU A 56 -22.45 -5.21 -31.22
C LEU A 56 -21.91 -6.36 -30.37
N ILE A 57 -20.58 -6.44 -30.26
CA ILE A 57 -19.88 -7.35 -29.38
C ILE A 57 -19.14 -6.55 -28.33
N ALA A 58 -19.43 -6.83 -27.07
CA ALA A 58 -18.68 -6.31 -25.94
C ALA A 58 -17.75 -7.39 -25.40
N ALA A 59 -16.53 -7.02 -25.05
CA ALA A 59 -15.62 -7.92 -24.34
C ALA A 59 -15.92 -7.84 -22.85
N ASP A 60 -16.36 -8.94 -22.26
CA ASP A 60 -16.61 -9.03 -20.80
C ASP A 60 -15.39 -9.57 -20.03
N ASP A 61 -14.44 -10.19 -20.74
CA ASP A 61 -13.13 -10.53 -20.22
C ASP A 61 -12.05 -10.42 -21.32
N LEU A 62 -10.82 -10.70 -21.00
CA LEU A 62 -9.69 -10.64 -21.95
C LEU A 62 -9.79 -11.68 -23.07
N THR A 63 -10.69 -12.65 -22.98
CA THR A 63 -10.80 -13.78 -23.90
C THR A 63 -12.22 -14.01 -24.44
N ALA A 64 -13.25 -13.53 -23.76
CA ALA A 64 -14.65 -13.75 -24.12
C ALA A 64 -15.28 -12.53 -24.77
N TRP A 65 -16.01 -12.77 -25.85
CA TRP A 65 -16.77 -11.77 -26.58
C TRP A 65 -18.26 -12.07 -26.42
N ARG A 66 -18.99 -11.06 -25.96
CA ARG A 66 -20.44 -11.16 -25.79
C ARG A 66 -21.17 -10.45 -26.91
N LEU A 67 -22.11 -11.14 -27.56
CA LEU A 67 -22.91 -10.52 -28.59
C LEU A 67 -24.02 -9.69 -27.96
N VAL A 68 -24.01 -8.38 -28.22
CA VAL A 68 -25.03 -7.42 -27.77
C VAL A 68 -25.91 -7.04 -28.94
N ARG A 69 -27.23 -7.17 -28.81
CA ARG A 69 -28.18 -7.07 -29.92
C ARG A 69 -28.89 -5.74 -30.04
N ASP A 70 -28.76 -4.84 -29.05
CA ASP A 70 -29.37 -3.52 -29.07
C ASP A 70 -28.59 -2.49 -28.26
N ASP A 71 -28.85 -1.23 -28.54
CA ASP A 71 -28.15 -0.10 -27.88
C ASP A 71 -28.48 0.01 -26.37
N ALA A 72 -29.68 -0.41 -25.95
CA ALA A 72 -30.08 -0.42 -24.53
C ALA A 72 -29.33 -1.49 -23.74
N ALA A 73 -29.02 -2.62 -24.35
CA ALA A 73 -28.17 -3.64 -23.76
C ALA A 73 -26.71 -3.20 -23.62
N LEU A 74 -26.23 -2.31 -24.48
CA LEU A 74 -24.90 -1.70 -24.39
C LEU A 74 -24.77 -0.75 -23.19
N GLU A 75 -25.83 0.06 -22.93
CA GLU A 75 -25.85 0.97 -21.77
C GLU A 75 -25.98 0.19 -20.44
N SER A 76 -26.51 -1.01 -20.45
CA SER A 76 -26.69 -1.87 -19.28
C SER A 76 -25.49 -2.77 -18.98
N LEU A 77 -24.52 -2.89 -19.87
CA LEU A 77 -23.30 -3.66 -19.63
C LEU A 77 -22.36 -2.89 -18.71
N PRO A 78 -21.64 -3.57 -17.81
CA PRO A 78 -20.57 -2.98 -17.03
C PRO A 78 -19.32 -2.73 -17.91
N VAL A 79 -19.54 -2.14 -19.09
CA VAL A 79 -18.50 -1.84 -20.09
C VAL A 79 -17.44 -0.92 -19.49
N GLY A 80 -17.84 -0.04 -18.54
CA GLY A 80 -16.90 0.82 -17.84
C GLY A 80 -15.83 0.07 -17.05
N GLU A 81 -16.19 -1.00 -16.34
CA GLU A 81 -15.24 -1.78 -15.55
C GLU A 81 -14.33 -2.64 -16.42
N ALA A 82 -14.86 -3.29 -17.43
CA ALA A 82 -14.06 -4.09 -18.36
C ALA A 82 -13.06 -3.22 -19.15
N LEU A 83 -13.47 -2.03 -19.58
CA LEU A 83 -12.58 -1.08 -20.25
C LEU A 83 -11.54 -0.48 -19.30
N ALA A 84 -11.92 -0.13 -18.07
CA ALA A 84 -10.99 0.32 -17.03
C ALA A 84 -9.95 -0.75 -16.72
N THR A 85 -10.37 -2.01 -16.58
CA THR A 85 -9.46 -3.16 -16.38
C THR A 85 -8.49 -3.31 -17.53
N ARG A 86 -8.97 -3.16 -18.78
CA ARG A 86 -8.14 -3.26 -19.98
C ARG A 86 -7.16 -2.09 -20.08
N ALA A 87 -7.60 -0.87 -19.84
CA ALA A 87 -6.73 0.31 -19.80
C ALA A 87 -5.64 0.16 -18.74
N THR A 88 -6.00 -0.37 -17.56
CA THR A 88 -5.04 -0.68 -16.50
C THR A 88 -4.04 -1.74 -16.95
N ALA A 89 -4.48 -2.82 -17.57
CA ALA A 89 -3.60 -3.87 -18.07
C ALA A 89 -2.61 -3.33 -19.13
N MET A 90 -3.07 -2.46 -20.01
CA MET A 90 -2.22 -1.80 -21.01
C MET A 90 -1.20 -0.86 -20.36
N ALA A 91 -1.61 -0.05 -19.37
CA ALA A 91 -0.71 0.83 -18.65
C ALA A 91 0.37 0.04 -17.89
N LEU A 92 0.01 -1.06 -17.24
CA LEU A 92 0.96 -1.96 -16.58
C LEU A 92 1.90 -2.64 -17.59
N GLY A 93 1.39 -3.05 -18.76
CA GLY A 93 2.21 -3.57 -19.84
C GLY A 93 3.22 -2.53 -20.36
N GLY A 94 2.78 -1.29 -20.56
CA GLY A 94 3.65 -0.18 -20.94
C GLY A 94 4.72 0.12 -19.89
N LEU A 95 4.38 0.10 -18.60
CA LEU A 95 5.35 0.26 -17.52
C LEU A 95 6.39 -0.90 -17.54
N TRP A 96 5.93 -2.13 -17.80
CA TRP A 96 6.84 -3.26 -17.95
C TRP A 96 7.85 -3.06 -19.09
N GLU A 97 7.40 -2.62 -20.26
CA GLU A 97 8.28 -2.32 -21.40
C GLU A 97 9.30 -1.23 -21.07
N ILE A 98 8.86 -0.17 -20.38
CA ILE A 98 9.74 0.90 -19.88
C ILE A 98 10.79 0.32 -18.93
N THR A 99 10.38 -0.51 -17.96
CA THR A 99 11.27 -1.14 -16.98
C THR A 99 12.33 -2.01 -17.66
N VAL A 100 11.93 -2.82 -18.63
CA VAL A 100 12.86 -3.66 -19.44
C VAL A 100 13.85 -2.78 -20.20
N ARG A 101 13.39 -1.69 -20.76
CA ARG A 101 14.23 -0.76 -21.50
C ARG A 101 15.22 -0.03 -20.58
N LEU A 102 14.76 0.47 -19.43
CA LEU A 102 15.64 1.08 -18.41
C LEU A 102 16.72 0.10 -17.97
N ARG A 103 16.35 -1.14 -17.65
CA ARG A 103 17.30 -2.19 -17.24
C ARG A 103 18.36 -2.47 -18.30
N SER A 104 18.03 -2.35 -19.58
CA SER A 104 18.94 -2.62 -20.69
C SER A 104 19.78 -1.42 -21.13
N GLU A 105 19.24 -0.21 -21.07
CA GLU A 105 19.84 0.98 -21.67
C GLU A 105 20.39 1.97 -20.63
N CYS A 106 19.78 2.09 -19.44
CA CYS A 106 20.23 3.01 -18.39
C CYS A 106 21.47 2.43 -17.66
N PRO A 107 22.59 3.14 -17.62
CA PRO A 107 23.79 2.66 -16.94
C PRO A 107 23.58 2.38 -15.46
N TRP A 108 22.79 3.21 -14.77
CA TRP A 108 22.50 3.06 -13.36
C TRP A 108 21.62 1.82 -13.09
N ASP A 109 20.52 1.65 -13.83
CA ASP A 109 19.60 0.51 -13.65
C ASP A 109 20.29 -0.83 -13.95
N ARG A 110 21.21 -0.86 -14.92
CA ARG A 110 21.99 -2.07 -15.27
C ARG A 110 22.89 -2.56 -14.14
N GLU A 111 23.41 -1.66 -13.32
CA GLU A 111 24.31 -2.00 -12.21
C GLU A 111 23.53 -2.44 -10.96
N GLN A 112 22.23 -2.20 -10.89
CA GLN A 112 21.45 -2.54 -9.72
C GLN A 112 21.32 -4.04 -9.50
N THR A 113 21.25 -4.41 -8.24
CA THR A 113 20.97 -5.77 -7.75
C THR A 113 19.75 -5.73 -6.82
N PRO A 114 19.10 -6.85 -6.51
CA PRO A 114 18.02 -6.84 -5.50
C PRO A 114 18.46 -6.22 -4.17
N ALA A 115 19.71 -6.42 -3.75
CA ALA A 115 20.25 -5.86 -2.52
C ALA A 115 20.42 -4.32 -2.56
N THR A 116 20.73 -3.74 -3.72
CA THR A 116 20.83 -2.28 -3.87
C THR A 116 19.45 -1.63 -4.05
N ILE A 117 18.54 -2.27 -4.75
CA ILE A 117 17.18 -1.75 -5.00
C ILE A 117 16.31 -1.79 -3.75
N VAL A 118 16.49 -2.76 -2.87
CA VAL A 118 15.65 -2.88 -1.66
C VAL A 118 15.70 -1.63 -0.75
N GLN A 119 16.80 -0.89 -0.77
CA GLN A 119 16.90 0.37 -0.02
C GLN A 119 15.89 1.40 -0.52
N HIS A 120 15.78 1.57 -1.84
CA HIS A 120 14.77 2.44 -2.47
C HIS A 120 13.35 1.92 -2.20
N THR A 121 13.13 0.61 -2.31
CA THR A 121 11.82 0.02 -1.97
C THR A 121 11.36 0.38 -0.55
N ILE A 122 12.28 0.42 0.42
CA ILE A 122 11.99 0.81 1.81
C ILE A 122 11.71 2.32 1.89
N GLU A 123 12.48 3.15 1.18
CA GLU A 123 12.27 4.60 1.09
C GLU A 123 10.89 4.91 0.54
N GLU A 124 10.53 4.36 -0.63
CA GLU A 124 9.22 4.54 -1.26
C GLU A 124 8.06 4.05 -0.37
N ALA A 125 8.24 2.93 0.33
CA ALA A 125 7.23 2.44 1.26
C ALA A 125 7.01 3.42 2.44
N TYR A 126 8.06 4.10 2.89
CA TYR A 126 7.95 5.11 3.93
C TYR A 126 7.36 6.43 3.41
N GLU A 127 7.68 6.86 2.19
CA GLU A 127 7.10 8.05 1.55
C GLU A 127 5.60 7.84 1.30
N LEU A 128 5.21 6.68 0.78
CA LEU A 128 3.82 6.27 0.66
C LEU A 128 3.09 6.32 2.01
N ALA A 129 3.70 5.78 3.07
CA ALA A 129 3.10 5.81 4.40
C ALA A 129 2.91 7.24 4.93
N ASP A 130 3.89 8.12 4.73
CA ASP A 130 3.82 9.52 5.14
C ASP A 130 2.70 10.28 4.41
N VAL A 131 2.52 10.04 3.12
CA VAL A 131 1.44 10.66 2.33
C VAL A 131 0.10 10.09 2.73
N ALA A 132 -0.04 8.77 2.87
CA ALA A 132 -1.29 8.11 3.25
C ALA A 132 -1.80 8.53 4.64
N LEU A 133 -0.88 8.87 5.57
CA LEU A 133 -1.20 9.33 6.92
C LEU A 133 -1.41 10.86 7.01
N SER A 134 -1.13 11.61 5.94
CA SER A 134 -1.15 13.07 5.97
C SER A 134 -2.48 13.67 5.52
N GLY A 135 -3.44 12.88 5.05
CA GLY A 135 -4.75 13.37 4.61
C GLY A 135 -5.47 12.40 3.67
N PRO A 136 -6.56 12.85 3.05
CA PRO A 136 -7.34 12.02 2.14
C PRO A 136 -6.52 11.67 0.89
N PRO A 137 -6.85 10.54 0.22
CA PRO A 137 -6.21 10.14 -1.03
C PRO A 137 -6.22 11.27 -2.08
N GLY A 138 -5.06 11.53 -2.67
CA GLY A 138 -4.89 12.59 -3.66
C GLY A 138 -3.73 12.30 -4.63
N PRO A 139 -3.38 13.26 -5.53
CA PRO A 139 -2.35 13.05 -6.55
C PRO A 139 -0.99 12.59 -6.00
N LYS A 140 -0.59 13.08 -4.84
CA LYS A 140 0.66 12.63 -4.19
C LYS A 140 0.64 11.16 -3.82
N LEU A 141 -0.51 10.64 -3.35
CA LEU A 141 -0.63 9.21 -3.03
C LEU A 141 -0.52 8.34 -4.30
N VAL A 142 -1.02 8.85 -5.43
CA VAL A 142 -0.88 8.17 -6.73
C VAL A 142 0.58 8.15 -7.18
N ASP A 143 1.33 9.23 -6.94
CA ASP A 143 2.76 9.34 -7.24
C ASP A 143 3.57 8.29 -6.46
N GLU A 144 3.48 8.30 -5.14
CA GLU A 144 4.19 7.35 -4.27
C GLU A 144 3.79 5.87 -4.54
N LEU A 145 2.51 5.63 -4.90
CA LEU A 145 2.08 4.29 -5.34
C LEU A 145 2.76 3.88 -6.66
N GLY A 146 3.02 4.84 -7.55
CA GLY A 146 3.75 4.63 -8.80
C GLY A 146 5.19 4.20 -8.54
N ASP A 147 5.87 4.89 -7.64
CA ASP A 147 7.25 4.59 -7.27
C ASP A 147 7.37 3.20 -6.63
N LEU A 148 6.50 2.88 -5.67
CA LEU A 148 6.48 1.53 -5.08
C LEU A 148 6.12 0.43 -6.10
N LEU A 149 5.23 0.71 -7.06
CA LEU A 149 4.90 -0.20 -8.15
C LEU A 149 6.12 -0.45 -9.04
N PHE A 150 6.87 0.60 -9.40
CA PHE A 150 8.11 0.48 -10.18
C PHE A 150 9.14 -0.40 -9.46
N GLN A 151 9.32 -0.26 -8.14
CA GLN A 151 10.20 -1.15 -7.35
C GLN A 151 9.82 -2.63 -7.51
N SER A 152 8.52 -2.92 -7.51
CA SER A 152 8.02 -4.30 -7.72
C SER A 152 8.32 -4.80 -9.13
N PHE A 153 8.23 -3.96 -10.14
CA PHE A 153 8.49 -4.30 -11.53
C PHE A 153 9.97 -4.58 -11.79
N ILE A 154 10.86 -3.71 -11.33
CA ILE A 154 12.30 -3.89 -11.52
C ILE A 154 12.83 -5.13 -10.77
N LEU A 155 12.35 -5.40 -9.55
CA LEU A 155 12.67 -6.61 -8.81
C LEU A 155 12.16 -7.87 -9.52
N SER A 156 10.93 -7.83 -10.09
CA SER A 156 10.39 -8.94 -10.88
C SER A 156 11.20 -9.19 -12.16
N LEU A 157 11.75 -8.14 -12.75
CA LEU A 157 12.65 -8.29 -13.91
C LEU A 157 13.97 -8.95 -13.50
N MET A 158 14.53 -8.61 -12.36
CA MET A 158 15.75 -9.24 -11.84
C MET A 158 15.51 -10.73 -11.49
N THR A 159 14.33 -11.11 -10.99
CA THR A 159 13.99 -12.54 -10.79
C THR A 159 13.89 -13.29 -12.12
N ARG A 160 13.37 -12.64 -13.17
CA ARG A 160 13.32 -13.20 -14.53
C ARG A 160 14.71 -13.43 -15.11
N GLU A 161 15.63 -12.51 -14.88
CA GLU A 161 17.04 -12.63 -15.37
C GLU A 161 17.74 -13.88 -14.84
N VAL A 162 17.39 -14.34 -13.65
CA VAL A 162 17.96 -15.56 -13.03
C VAL A 162 17.07 -16.80 -13.19
N GLY A 163 15.94 -16.68 -13.90
CA GLY A 163 15.01 -17.79 -14.13
C GLY A 163 14.21 -18.22 -12.88
N ALA A 164 14.07 -17.35 -11.89
CA ALA A 164 13.33 -17.64 -10.64
C ALA A 164 11.82 -17.30 -10.72
N GLY A 165 11.38 -16.70 -11.81
CA GLY A 165 10.01 -16.25 -12.05
C GLY A 165 9.98 -14.84 -12.62
N ASP A 166 8.84 -14.40 -13.10
CA ASP A 166 8.65 -13.07 -13.68
C ASP A 166 7.46 -12.31 -13.04
N LEU A 167 7.11 -11.16 -13.61
CA LEU A 167 5.98 -10.35 -13.12
C LEU A 167 4.66 -11.11 -13.16
N SER A 168 4.46 -12.00 -14.12
CA SER A 168 3.24 -12.83 -14.23
C SER A 168 3.18 -13.82 -13.09
N ASP A 169 4.31 -14.45 -12.75
CA ASP A 169 4.39 -15.37 -11.59
C ASP A 169 4.14 -14.64 -10.28
N VAL A 170 4.66 -13.41 -10.12
CA VAL A 170 4.40 -12.55 -8.95
C VAL A 170 2.91 -12.22 -8.85
N ALA A 171 2.29 -11.80 -9.95
CA ALA A 171 0.86 -11.46 -9.98
C ALA A 171 -0.02 -12.68 -9.73
N GLN A 172 0.27 -13.82 -10.36
CA GLN A 172 -0.46 -15.06 -10.16
C GLN A 172 -0.31 -15.56 -8.71
N GLY A 173 0.91 -15.57 -8.18
CA GLY A 173 1.18 -16.03 -6.82
C GLY A 173 0.44 -15.22 -5.75
N ILE A 174 0.36 -13.89 -5.90
CA ILE A 174 -0.43 -13.07 -4.97
C ILE A 174 -1.94 -13.26 -5.17
N SER A 175 -2.41 -13.40 -6.42
CA SER A 175 -3.82 -13.66 -6.73
C SER A 175 -4.31 -14.96 -6.10
N ASP A 176 -3.58 -16.05 -6.28
CA ASP A 176 -3.90 -17.35 -5.67
C ASP A 176 -3.92 -17.29 -4.15
N LYS A 177 -2.97 -16.54 -3.56
CA LYS A 177 -2.92 -16.31 -2.13
C LYS A 177 -4.13 -15.54 -1.62
N LEU A 178 -4.53 -14.48 -2.33
CA LEU A 178 -5.71 -13.67 -1.98
C LEU A 178 -6.99 -14.48 -2.10
N ILE A 179 -7.20 -15.21 -3.20
CA ILE A 179 -8.37 -16.08 -3.40
C ILE A 179 -8.46 -17.12 -2.27
N ARG A 180 -7.37 -17.80 -1.98
CA ARG A 180 -7.31 -18.81 -0.92
C ARG A 180 -7.60 -18.24 0.47
N ARG A 181 -7.15 -17.02 0.77
CA ARG A 181 -7.33 -16.37 2.06
C ARG A 181 -8.67 -15.65 2.23
N HIS A 182 -9.47 -15.54 1.17
CA HIS A 182 -10.78 -14.89 1.18
C HIS A 182 -11.90 -15.84 0.72
N PRO A 183 -12.08 -17.02 1.35
CA PRO A 183 -13.10 -17.98 0.95
C PRO A 183 -14.53 -17.44 1.14
N HIS A 184 -14.70 -16.37 1.88
CA HIS A 184 -15.98 -15.66 2.03
C HIS A 184 -16.30 -14.74 0.83
N VAL A 185 -15.33 -14.45 -0.04
CA VAL A 185 -15.53 -13.66 -1.26
C VAL A 185 -15.54 -14.57 -2.50
N PHE A 186 -14.63 -15.54 -2.54
CA PHE A 186 -14.39 -16.39 -3.71
C PHE A 186 -14.93 -17.83 -3.57
N GLY A 187 -15.51 -18.19 -2.42
CA GLY A 187 -16.08 -19.50 -2.13
C GLY A 187 -17.48 -19.43 -1.52
N GLU A 188 -17.92 -20.50 -0.90
CA GLU A 188 -19.28 -20.62 -0.33
C GLU A 188 -19.37 -20.23 1.15
N THR A 189 -18.29 -19.76 1.74
CA THR A 189 -18.21 -19.44 3.15
C THR A 189 -18.81 -18.06 3.44
N THR A 190 -19.70 -17.96 4.41
CA THR A 190 -20.25 -16.68 4.87
C THR A 190 -19.54 -16.19 6.11
N VAL A 191 -19.30 -14.89 6.18
CA VAL A 191 -18.82 -14.16 7.37
C VAL A 191 -19.66 -12.90 7.53
N GLU A 192 -19.95 -12.52 8.78
CA GLU A 192 -20.84 -11.38 9.06
C GLU A 192 -20.05 -10.14 9.48
N THR A 193 -18.86 -10.32 10.05
CA THR A 193 -18.07 -9.21 10.57
C THR A 193 -16.62 -9.24 10.10
N SER A 194 -15.96 -8.09 10.13
CA SER A 194 -14.53 -7.99 9.87
C SER A 194 -13.67 -8.76 10.89
N ALA A 195 -14.18 -8.96 12.11
CA ALA A 195 -13.50 -9.77 13.13
C ALA A 195 -13.47 -11.25 12.74
N ASP A 196 -14.58 -11.79 12.23
CA ASP A 196 -14.66 -13.17 11.73
C ASP A 196 -13.69 -13.40 10.55
N VAL A 197 -13.52 -12.39 9.69
CA VAL A 197 -12.54 -12.43 8.58
C VAL A 197 -11.12 -12.56 9.13
N LEU A 198 -10.75 -11.75 10.13
CA LEU A 198 -9.41 -11.76 10.71
C LEU A 198 -9.10 -13.06 11.43
N GLU A 199 -10.03 -13.60 12.21
CA GLU A 199 -9.87 -14.87 12.92
C GLU A 199 -9.67 -16.03 11.94
N ARG A 200 -10.49 -16.09 10.88
CA ARG A 200 -10.34 -17.10 9.83
C ARG A 200 -9.04 -16.96 9.07
N TRP A 201 -8.63 -15.75 8.76
CA TRP A 201 -7.37 -15.51 8.07
C TRP A 201 -6.17 -16.07 8.84
N GLU A 202 -6.14 -15.87 10.16
CA GLU A 202 -5.09 -16.44 11.02
C GLU A 202 -5.22 -17.99 11.11
N GLY A 203 -6.43 -18.54 11.12
CA GLY A 203 -6.69 -19.98 11.04
C GLY A 203 -6.16 -20.59 9.73
N ILE A 204 -6.49 -20.01 8.58
CA ILE A 204 -6.04 -20.46 7.26
C ILE A 204 -4.51 -20.42 7.15
N LYS A 205 -3.86 -19.38 7.68
CA LYS A 205 -2.40 -19.32 7.72
C LYS A 205 -1.77 -20.45 8.53
N ARG A 206 -2.37 -20.82 9.65
CA ARG A 206 -1.87 -21.91 10.49
C ARG A 206 -2.02 -23.29 9.83
N GLU A 207 -3.20 -23.56 9.27
CA GLU A 207 -3.54 -24.89 8.75
C GLU A 207 -2.89 -25.19 7.39
N GLN A 208 -2.82 -24.21 6.50
CA GLN A 208 -2.42 -24.43 5.11
C GLN A 208 -0.93 -24.18 4.82
N GLU A 209 -0.24 -23.40 5.65
CA GLU A 209 1.14 -23.01 5.36
C GLU A 209 2.16 -23.83 6.18
N GLY A 210 1.70 -24.93 6.86
CA GLY A 210 2.57 -25.91 7.53
C GLY A 210 3.47 -25.31 8.63
N ARG A 211 2.99 -24.28 9.29
CA ARG A 211 3.79 -23.45 10.19
C ARG A 211 3.92 -24.10 11.57
N GLU A 212 5.14 -24.40 11.98
CA GLU A 212 5.44 -24.95 13.29
C GLU A 212 5.81 -23.87 14.30
N GLY A 213 5.32 -24.00 15.54
CA GLY A 213 5.58 -23.08 16.65
C GLY A 213 4.68 -21.84 16.68
N ILE A 214 4.64 -21.17 17.83
CA ILE A 214 3.77 -20.00 18.06
C ILE A 214 4.25 -18.77 17.26
N PHE A 215 5.56 -18.57 17.20
CA PHE A 215 6.19 -17.37 16.63
C PHE A 215 6.71 -17.57 15.20
N HIS A 216 6.17 -18.55 14.47
CA HIS A 216 6.54 -18.80 13.09
C HIS A 216 6.32 -17.57 12.19
N ASP A 217 7.14 -17.39 11.16
CA ASP A 217 7.07 -16.34 10.15
C ASP A 217 7.03 -14.90 10.69
N ILE A 218 7.80 -14.63 11.72
CA ILE A 218 8.16 -13.27 12.10
C ILE A 218 9.56 -13.03 11.53
N PRO A 219 9.70 -12.30 10.41
CA PRO A 219 11.00 -12.04 9.83
C PRO A 219 11.85 -11.16 10.76
N ASP A 220 13.08 -11.54 11.01
CA ASP A 220 14.04 -10.74 11.80
C ASP A 220 14.42 -9.43 11.11
N SER A 221 14.15 -9.31 9.81
CA SER A 221 14.40 -8.09 9.00
C SER A 221 13.40 -6.97 9.21
N LEU A 222 12.30 -7.19 9.93
CA LEU A 222 11.33 -6.15 10.26
C LEU A 222 11.90 -5.17 11.28
N THR A 223 11.32 -3.95 11.33
CA THR A 223 11.62 -3.03 12.43
C THR A 223 11.28 -3.66 13.76
N THR A 224 12.03 -3.33 14.81
CA THR A 224 11.87 -3.95 16.14
C THR A 224 10.44 -3.77 16.68
N MET A 225 9.78 -2.64 16.39
CA MET A 225 8.39 -2.41 16.79
C MET A 225 7.43 -3.37 16.07
N LEU A 226 7.63 -3.64 14.78
CA LEU A 226 6.81 -4.59 14.03
C LEU A 226 7.08 -6.04 14.49
N VAL A 227 8.32 -6.39 14.84
CA VAL A 227 8.64 -7.70 15.43
C VAL A 227 7.88 -7.87 16.74
N ALA A 228 7.97 -6.89 17.67
CA ALA A 228 7.27 -6.93 18.95
C ALA A 228 5.75 -7.04 18.76
N LEU A 229 5.17 -6.19 17.90
CA LEU A 229 3.74 -6.22 17.58
C LEU A 229 3.28 -7.57 17.02
N LYS A 230 4.05 -8.16 16.10
CA LYS A 230 3.74 -9.48 15.52
C LYS A 230 3.86 -10.58 16.56
N THR A 231 4.88 -10.53 17.40
CA THR A 231 5.09 -11.48 18.52
C THR A 231 3.88 -11.47 19.46
N GLN A 232 3.43 -10.30 19.88
CA GLN A 232 2.27 -10.15 20.74
C GLN A 232 0.97 -10.61 20.07
N LYS A 233 0.78 -10.30 18.78
CA LYS A 233 -0.38 -10.82 18.00
C LYS A 233 -0.37 -12.36 17.94
N ARG A 234 0.79 -13.00 17.85
CA ARG A 234 0.90 -14.46 17.87
C ARG A 234 0.57 -15.05 19.22
N ALA A 235 1.04 -14.43 20.30
CA ALA A 235 0.69 -14.82 21.67
C ALA A 235 -0.82 -14.68 21.91
N ALA A 236 -1.40 -13.57 21.52
CA ALA A 236 -2.85 -13.32 21.60
C ALA A 236 -3.68 -14.37 20.85
N ALA A 237 -3.23 -14.81 19.67
CA ALA A 237 -3.93 -15.80 18.84
C ALA A 237 -4.03 -17.20 19.48
N ILE A 238 -3.24 -17.49 20.52
CA ILE A 238 -3.35 -18.72 21.31
C ILE A 238 -4.04 -18.51 22.66
N GLY A 239 -4.63 -17.34 22.88
CA GLY A 239 -5.33 -16.99 24.12
C GLY A 239 -4.44 -16.38 25.21
N PHE A 240 -3.15 -16.13 24.94
CA PHE A 240 -2.26 -15.43 25.86
C PHE A 240 -2.34 -13.93 25.61
N ASP A 241 -3.42 -13.30 26.11
CA ASP A 241 -3.72 -11.89 25.92
C ASP A 241 -4.49 -11.30 27.11
N TRP A 242 -4.42 -10.00 27.27
CA TRP A 242 -5.28 -9.24 28.16
C TRP A 242 -6.71 -9.15 27.60
N VAL A 243 -7.71 -9.29 28.47
CA VAL A 243 -9.12 -9.17 28.06
C VAL A 243 -9.45 -7.72 27.68
N GLU A 244 -8.85 -6.76 28.40
CA GLU A 244 -9.04 -5.33 28.18
C GLU A 244 -7.71 -4.57 28.24
N TRP A 245 -7.70 -3.40 27.64
CA TRP A 245 -6.51 -2.53 27.56
C TRP A 245 -6.00 -2.09 28.95
N THR A 246 -6.85 -2.09 29.98
CA THR A 246 -6.50 -1.70 31.36
C THR A 246 -5.42 -2.59 31.94
N GLY A 247 -5.45 -3.91 31.67
CA GLY A 247 -4.40 -4.80 32.12
C GLY A 247 -3.04 -4.53 31.47
N ALA A 248 -3.05 -4.14 30.20
CA ALA A 248 -1.81 -3.72 29.53
C ALA A 248 -1.32 -2.34 30.02
N GLU A 249 -2.22 -1.46 30.42
CA GLU A 249 -1.86 -0.16 31.02
C GLU A 249 -1.21 -0.35 32.39
N GLU A 250 -1.74 -1.25 33.21
CA GLU A 250 -1.14 -1.63 34.50
C GLU A 250 0.27 -2.24 34.29
N ALA A 251 0.46 -3.07 33.25
CA ALA A 251 1.78 -3.60 32.90
C ALA A 251 2.77 -2.48 32.56
N VAL A 252 2.39 -1.52 31.72
CA VAL A 252 3.27 -0.34 31.40
C VAL A 252 3.67 0.42 32.67
N ARG A 253 2.77 0.57 33.64
CA ARG A 253 3.08 1.21 34.92
C ARG A 253 4.03 0.40 35.79
N ALA A 254 3.87 -0.92 35.79
CA ALA A 254 4.76 -1.82 36.50
C ALA A 254 6.19 -1.73 35.94
N GLU A 255 6.35 -1.90 34.61
CA GLU A 255 7.66 -1.82 33.96
C GLU A 255 8.34 -0.45 34.18
N LEU A 256 7.54 0.65 34.18
CA LEU A 256 8.08 1.98 34.50
C LEU A 256 8.58 2.05 35.95
N ALA A 257 7.89 1.43 36.90
CA ALA A 257 8.33 1.40 38.29
C ALA A 257 9.60 0.55 38.46
N GLU A 258 9.71 -0.58 37.77
CA GLU A 258 10.89 -1.45 37.76
C GLU A 258 12.11 -0.74 37.15
N LEU A 259 11.94 0.00 36.06
CA LEU A 259 13.00 0.85 35.53
C LEU A 259 13.48 1.92 36.52
N VAL A 260 12.54 2.56 37.25
CA VAL A 260 12.90 3.58 38.26
C VAL A 260 13.65 2.93 39.43
N GLU A 261 13.30 1.73 39.84
CA GLU A 261 13.98 0.96 40.86
C GLU A 261 15.39 0.54 40.39
N ALA A 262 15.52 0.02 39.18
CA ALA A 262 16.81 -0.33 38.57
C ALA A 262 17.74 0.90 38.46
N LEU A 263 17.22 2.05 38.09
CA LEU A 263 17.97 3.32 38.04
C LEU A 263 18.43 3.81 39.44
N ALA A 264 17.66 3.50 40.50
CA ALA A 264 18.05 3.84 41.86
C ALA A 264 19.18 2.93 42.38
N GLU A 265 19.15 1.66 42.00
CA GLU A 265 20.18 0.68 42.35
C GLU A 265 21.42 0.82 41.48
N HIS A 266 21.27 1.16 40.21
CA HIS A 266 22.33 1.30 39.20
C HIS A 266 22.35 2.71 38.58
N PRO A 267 22.84 3.75 39.28
CA PRO A 267 22.87 5.11 38.75
C PRO A 267 23.67 5.20 37.45
N VAL A 268 23.23 6.05 36.52
CA VAL A 268 23.90 6.26 35.24
C VAL A 268 25.29 6.90 35.51
N ALA A 269 26.35 6.11 35.45
CA ALA A 269 27.68 6.49 35.81
C ALA A 269 28.71 6.37 34.66
N GLY A 270 28.32 5.92 33.48
CA GLY A 270 29.22 5.67 32.36
C GLY A 270 28.53 5.77 30.99
N PRO A 271 29.28 5.53 29.91
CA PRO A 271 28.72 5.58 28.55
C PRO A 271 27.75 4.41 28.22
N GLU A 272 27.86 3.31 28.98
CA GLU A 272 27.02 2.13 28.83
C GLU A 272 26.05 2.01 30.01
N PRO A 273 24.76 1.83 29.78
CA PRO A 273 23.80 1.59 30.84
C PRO A 273 24.03 0.20 31.46
N ASP A 274 23.69 0.05 32.74
CA ASP A 274 23.67 -1.25 33.39
C ASP A 274 22.74 -2.22 32.64
N PRO A 275 23.10 -3.51 32.55
CA PRO A 275 22.24 -4.51 31.90
C PRO A 275 20.82 -4.58 32.46
N ALA A 276 20.63 -4.38 33.78
CA ALA A 276 19.30 -4.35 34.39
C ALA A 276 18.48 -3.16 33.89
N VAL A 277 19.06 -1.97 33.91
CA VAL A 277 18.41 -0.75 33.37
C VAL A 277 18.06 -0.90 31.90
N ARG A 278 18.91 -1.58 31.13
CA ARG A 278 18.65 -1.84 29.69
C ARG A 278 17.50 -2.83 29.51
N ALA A 279 17.37 -3.85 30.36
CA ALA A 279 16.29 -4.82 30.32
C ALA A 279 14.94 -4.12 30.57
N GLU A 280 14.82 -3.40 31.70
CA GLU A 280 13.58 -2.72 32.05
C GLU A 280 13.17 -1.64 31.01
N ALA A 281 14.14 -0.96 30.42
CA ALA A 281 13.87 -0.03 29.32
C ALA A 281 13.29 -0.75 28.08
N GLY A 282 13.72 -1.97 27.80
CA GLY A 282 13.15 -2.83 26.76
C GLY A 282 11.74 -3.27 27.08
N ASP A 283 11.48 -3.65 28.33
CA ASP A 283 10.19 -4.18 28.79
C ASP A 283 9.10 -3.08 28.79
N ILE A 284 9.45 -1.83 29.15
CA ILE A 284 8.56 -0.68 28.95
C ILE A 284 8.14 -0.52 27.49
N LEU A 285 9.09 -0.57 26.55
CA LEU A 285 8.76 -0.43 25.14
C LEU A 285 7.86 -1.57 24.66
N PHE A 286 8.14 -2.79 25.10
CA PHE A 286 7.35 -3.98 24.75
C PHE A 286 5.93 -3.89 25.33
N ALA A 287 5.78 -3.52 26.60
CA ALA A 287 4.47 -3.31 27.25
C ALA A 287 3.68 -2.17 26.58
N ALA A 288 4.34 -1.06 26.24
CA ALA A 288 3.71 0.05 25.53
C ALA A 288 3.17 -0.37 24.15
N ILE A 289 3.94 -1.17 23.38
CA ILE A 289 3.48 -1.72 22.09
C ILE A 289 2.24 -2.61 22.30
N ASN A 290 2.18 -3.39 23.37
CA ASN A 290 1.03 -4.23 23.66
C ASN A 290 -0.22 -3.42 23.99
N LEU A 291 -0.08 -2.36 24.78
CA LEU A 291 -1.19 -1.42 25.05
C LEU A 291 -1.69 -0.80 23.73
N LEU A 292 -0.80 -0.32 22.88
CA LEU A 292 -1.17 0.26 21.59
C LEU A 292 -1.88 -0.75 20.69
N ARG A 293 -1.44 -2.00 20.67
CA ARG A 293 -2.09 -3.11 19.95
C ARG A 293 -3.53 -3.30 20.39
N LEU A 294 -3.80 -3.32 21.70
CA LEU A 294 -5.14 -3.51 22.25
C LEU A 294 -6.09 -2.34 21.91
N VAL A 295 -5.58 -1.12 21.86
CA VAL A 295 -6.35 0.05 21.42
C VAL A 295 -6.32 0.26 19.91
N LYS A 296 -5.84 -0.74 19.15
CA LYS A 296 -5.80 -0.76 17.68
C LYS A 296 -4.97 0.37 17.04
N VAL A 297 -3.96 0.84 17.75
CA VAL A 297 -2.99 1.82 17.24
C VAL A 297 -1.73 1.09 16.77
N ASP A 298 -1.32 1.33 15.55
CA ASP A 298 -0.04 0.81 15.04
C ASP A 298 1.12 1.61 15.65
N PRO A 299 2.08 0.94 16.35
CA PRO A 299 3.14 1.63 17.07
C PRO A 299 4.16 2.32 16.16
N GLU A 300 4.46 1.75 15.00
CA GLU A 300 5.41 2.32 14.04
C GLU A 300 4.88 3.64 13.48
N THR A 301 3.66 3.65 12.98
CA THR A 301 3.02 4.84 12.42
C THR A 301 2.73 5.90 13.49
N ALA A 302 2.34 5.49 14.70
CA ALA A 302 2.11 6.40 15.82
C ALA A 302 3.39 7.15 16.23
N LEU A 303 4.52 6.43 16.37
CA LEU A 303 5.79 7.05 16.73
C LEU A 303 6.33 7.91 15.59
N ARG A 304 6.21 7.48 14.34
CA ARG A 304 6.56 8.28 13.16
C ARG A 304 5.79 9.60 13.16
N GLY A 305 4.48 9.57 13.33
CA GLY A 305 3.65 10.77 13.42
C GLY A 305 4.02 11.67 14.60
N ALA A 306 4.35 11.11 15.76
CA ALA A 306 4.79 11.88 16.91
C ALA A 306 6.14 12.57 16.65
N THR A 307 7.09 11.86 16.03
CA THR A 307 8.41 12.39 15.65
C THR A 307 8.28 13.53 14.63
N LYS A 308 7.43 13.36 13.61
CA LYS A 308 7.15 14.42 12.61
C LYS A 308 6.56 15.66 13.28
N ARG A 309 5.58 15.50 14.17
CA ARG A 309 5.00 16.62 14.94
C ARG A 309 6.02 17.31 15.85
N PHE A 310 6.90 16.54 16.47
CA PHE A 310 7.97 17.12 17.31
C PHE A 310 8.90 17.98 16.47
N ARG A 311 9.41 17.48 15.35
CA ARG A 311 10.28 18.25 14.44
C ARG A 311 9.61 19.55 13.99
N LEU A 312 8.40 19.48 13.46
CA LEU A 312 7.66 20.68 13.02
C LEU A 312 7.50 21.71 14.14
N ARG A 313 7.29 21.27 15.39
CA ARG A 313 7.16 22.16 16.54
C ARG A 313 8.47 22.81 16.92
N VAL A 314 9.58 22.10 16.82
CA VAL A 314 10.92 22.66 17.10
C VAL A 314 11.28 23.68 16.02
N GLU A 315 11.10 23.36 14.74
CA GLU A 315 11.33 24.27 13.61
C GLU A 315 10.49 25.55 13.73
N GLU A 316 9.22 25.42 14.12
CA GLU A 316 8.33 26.55 14.35
C GLU A 316 8.75 27.36 15.60
N ALA A 317 9.22 26.69 16.67
CA ALA A 317 9.73 27.36 17.86
C ALA A 317 10.98 28.19 17.53
N GLU A 318 11.89 27.64 16.73
CA GLU A 318 13.06 28.33 16.21
C GLU A 318 12.65 29.59 15.41
N ARG A 319 11.65 29.46 14.53
CA ARG A 319 11.13 30.58 13.75
C ARG A 319 10.53 31.67 14.65
N ILE A 320 9.73 31.30 15.66
CA ILE A 320 9.14 32.24 16.59
C ILE A 320 10.23 32.96 17.43
N ALA A 321 11.28 32.26 17.80
CA ALA A 321 12.42 32.86 18.51
C ALA A 321 13.15 33.86 17.62
N ALA A 322 13.43 33.50 16.36
CA ALA A 322 14.06 34.37 15.37
C ALA A 322 13.22 35.62 15.06
N GLU A 323 11.90 35.53 14.97
CA GLU A 323 10.98 36.67 14.84
C GLU A 323 11.16 37.71 16.00
N LYS A 324 11.65 37.24 17.14
CA LYS A 324 11.93 38.08 18.34
C LYS A 324 13.40 38.46 18.53
N GLY A 325 14.25 38.11 17.57
CA GLY A 325 15.68 38.43 17.60
C GLY A 325 16.51 37.48 18.44
N PHE A 326 16.02 36.30 18.77
CA PHE A 326 16.76 35.32 19.58
C PHE A 326 17.18 34.12 18.72
N GLU A 327 18.37 33.61 19.00
CA GLU A 327 18.84 32.33 18.47
C GLU A 327 18.33 31.20 19.39
N PHE A 328 17.43 30.35 18.88
CA PHE A 328 16.75 29.31 19.66
C PHE A 328 17.71 28.35 20.35
N ALA A 329 18.78 27.94 19.65
CA ALA A 329 19.77 26.99 20.16
C ALA A 329 20.62 27.59 21.33
N ALA A 330 20.74 28.91 21.40
CA ALA A 330 21.48 29.60 22.46
C ALA A 330 20.64 29.91 23.70
N LEU A 331 19.31 29.64 23.64
CA LEU A 331 18.43 29.92 24.77
C LEU A 331 18.52 28.86 25.87
N PRO A 332 18.33 29.25 27.15
CA PRO A 332 18.09 28.27 28.22
C PRO A 332 16.87 27.35 27.90
N VAL A 333 16.91 26.13 28.43
CA VAL A 333 15.87 25.10 28.17
C VAL A 333 14.46 25.60 28.51
N ASP A 334 14.30 26.35 29.61
CA ASP A 334 12.98 26.91 30.00
C ASP A 334 12.45 27.90 28.95
N ASP A 335 13.30 28.68 28.32
CA ASP A 335 12.94 29.59 27.26
C ASP A 335 12.64 28.84 25.95
N GLN A 336 13.46 27.82 25.62
CA GLN A 336 13.20 26.93 24.48
C GLN A 336 11.84 26.28 24.65
N GLU A 337 11.48 25.76 25.82
CA GLU A 337 10.21 25.15 26.11
C GLU A 337 9.03 26.14 25.98
N ARG A 338 9.22 27.38 26.36
CA ARG A 338 8.23 28.44 26.16
C ARG A 338 7.94 28.67 24.67
N TYR A 339 8.96 28.72 23.84
CA TYR A 339 8.79 28.83 22.39
C TYR A 339 8.18 27.58 21.78
N TYR A 340 8.55 26.41 22.25
CA TYR A 340 7.94 25.13 21.81
C TYR A 340 6.44 25.08 22.12
N ARG A 341 6.00 25.54 23.30
CA ARG A 341 4.57 25.65 23.64
C ARG A 341 3.84 26.67 22.75
N ALA A 342 4.48 27.78 22.45
CA ALA A 342 3.95 28.78 21.52
C ALA A 342 3.80 28.20 20.09
N ALA A 343 4.80 27.46 19.63
CA ALA A 343 4.76 26.76 18.34
C ALA A 343 3.63 25.74 18.29
N LYS A 344 3.45 24.92 19.32
CA LYS A 344 2.32 23.98 19.44
C LYS A 344 0.97 24.67 19.26
N THR A 345 0.79 25.83 19.92
CA THR A 345 -0.44 26.61 19.83
C THR A 345 -0.64 27.23 18.45
N ARG A 346 0.42 27.73 17.83
CA ARG A 346 0.39 28.35 16.49
C ARG A 346 0.02 27.35 15.42
N LEU A 347 0.69 26.19 15.42
CA LEU A 347 0.45 25.11 14.46
C LEU A 347 -0.97 24.52 14.62
N ALA A 348 -1.46 24.40 15.85
CA ALA A 348 -2.83 23.94 16.08
C ALA A 348 -3.91 24.89 15.51
N ARG A 349 -3.63 26.19 15.43
CA ARG A 349 -4.53 27.18 14.81
C ARG A 349 -4.44 27.22 13.29
N GLN A 350 -3.35 26.72 12.72
CA GLN A 350 -3.11 26.66 11.26
C GLN A 350 -3.60 25.36 10.65
N ALA A 351 -3.78 24.32 11.46
CA ALA A 351 -4.43 23.10 10.99
C ALA A 351 -5.86 23.45 10.53
N PRO A 352 -6.27 23.06 9.30
CA PRO A 352 -7.65 23.23 8.91
C PRO A 352 -8.54 22.52 9.92
N ASP A 353 -9.66 23.18 10.26
CA ASP A 353 -10.67 22.64 11.17
C ASP A 353 -11.18 21.31 10.57
N GLU A 354 -10.62 20.18 11.00
CA GLU A 354 -11.16 18.85 10.69
C GLU A 354 -12.47 18.70 11.48
N GLY A 355 -13.37 19.64 11.21
CA GLY A 355 -14.70 19.68 11.72
C GLY A 355 -15.57 18.65 11.01
N THR A 356 -15.94 17.64 11.76
CA THR A 356 -17.19 16.87 11.65
C THR A 356 -17.67 16.57 10.21
N ALA A 357 -17.28 15.39 9.72
CA ALA A 357 -18.09 14.66 8.76
C ALA A 357 -18.22 13.20 9.23
#